data_1b200c5b75d7217278d6526e0402e20b
#
_entry.id   1b200c5b75d7217278d6526e0402e20b
#
_cell.length_a   1.000
_cell.length_b   1.000
_cell.length_c   1.000
_cell.angle_alpha   90.00
_cell.angle_beta   90.00
_cell.angle_gamma   90.00
#
_symmetry.space_group_name_H-M   'P 1'
#
loop_
_entity.id
_entity.type
_entity.pdbx_description
1 polymer ?
#
loop_
_entity_poly.entity_id
_entity_poly.type
_entity_poly.pdbx_seq_one_letter_code
_entity_poly.pdbx_strand_id
1 'polypeptide(L)'
;MAISIIDHSAKITSKVVGAFEEMIPVRSGFSGWFPEETTPTLEVDVEVQRDNDLIAVDVVRFTEGNKNKFSKVSEHKYVPPFYKEDYDFQRDQVYMNTVALGVMNNPTVNKAIAQNAVKNVAKNKDKIVRAIRKQQADVLQTGIITLVNGDNIDFRRKAASMVNVDTAGDYWSISSSATPLTDIRKGMDFLRNTGNSGGSSVNVVMRSAALEALLASAQVKEQGTNVIQQIQRININMPKFTESTGFAFHGQVAAGDFNVNLWTYNEKYTDANGDTQYYLAENLVVMIPDDFAGKTVFGGLPVLNEMNIGGVTAKVPGVAEANFLIRSYSDERTLSSTIELTSAPLVIPFTIDKIYTMQVLA
;
A
#
# COMPACT_ATOMS: atom_id res chain seq x y z
N MET A 1 -57.46 -26.06 -8.32
CA MET A 1 -57.08 -25.21 -7.18
C MET A 1 -56.31 -24.01 -7.73
N ALA A 2 -56.90 -22.83 -7.73
CA ALA A 2 -56.21 -21.62 -8.17
C ALA A 2 -55.24 -21.19 -7.05
N ILE A 3 -53.96 -21.23 -7.32
CA ILE A 3 -52.95 -20.74 -6.39
C ILE A 3 -53.10 -19.21 -6.36
N SER A 4 -53.43 -18.67 -5.19
CA SER A 4 -53.59 -17.23 -5.01
C SER A 4 -52.27 -16.52 -5.30
N ILE A 5 -52.31 -15.41 -6.03
CA ILE A 5 -51.19 -14.55 -6.31
C ILE A 5 -50.50 -14.08 -5.01
N ILE A 6 -51.26 -13.98 -3.92
CA ILE A 6 -50.78 -13.62 -2.58
C ILE A 6 -49.85 -14.70 -2.01
N ASP A 7 -50.14 -15.99 -2.21
CA ASP A 7 -49.28 -17.09 -1.74
C ASP A 7 -48.00 -17.19 -2.56
N HIS A 8 -48.02 -16.75 -3.80
CA HIS A 8 -46.85 -16.75 -4.65
C HIS A 8 -45.89 -15.60 -4.27
N SER A 9 -46.40 -14.43 -3.92
CA SER A 9 -45.64 -13.30 -3.47
C SER A 9 -45.01 -13.55 -2.08
N ALA A 10 -45.74 -14.19 -1.17
CA ALA A 10 -45.22 -14.56 0.15
C ALA A 10 -44.11 -15.61 0.08
N LYS A 11 -44.16 -16.55 -0.88
CA LYS A 11 -43.07 -17.50 -1.13
C LYS A 11 -41.83 -16.88 -1.76
N ILE A 12 -41.99 -15.81 -2.53
CA ILE A 12 -40.86 -15.07 -3.13
C ILE A 12 -40.17 -14.16 -2.08
N THR A 13 -40.97 -13.56 -1.18
CA THR A 13 -40.42 -12.71 -0.11
C THR A 13 -39.75 -13.49 1.03
N SER A 14 -40.04 -14.78 1.19
CA SER A 14 -39.41 -15.63 2.22
C SER A 14 -38.05 -16.24 1.78
N LYS A 15 -37.66 -16.13 0.52
CA LYS A 15 -36.27 -16.37 0.11
C LYS A 15 -35.41 -15.23 0.59
N VAL A 16 -34.98 -15.30 1.84
CA VAL A 16 -33.77 -14.60 2.28
C VAL A 16 -32.62 -15.27 1.52
N VAL A 17 -32.36 -14.76 0.34
CA VAL A 17 -31.12 -15.05 -0.36
C VAL A 17 -30.07 -14.31 0.45
N GLY A 18 -29.42 -15.02 1.35
CA GLY A 18 -28.18 -14.54 1.91
C GLY A 18 -27.19 -14.45 0.75
N ALA A 19 -27.17 -13.31 0.07
CA ALA A 19 -26.11 -13.00 -0.87
C ALA A 19 -24.85 -12.80 -0.03
N PHE A 20 -24.05 -13.86 0.07
CA PHE A 20 -22.68 -13.73 0.57
C PHE A 20 -21.92 -12.96 -0.49
N GLU A 21 -21.61 -11.70 -0.22
CA GLU A 21 -20.64 -10.97 -1.02
C GLU A 21 -19.26 -11.50 -0.66
N GLU A 22 -18.74 -12.38 -1.50
CA GLU A 22 -17.37 -12.86 -1.41
C GLU A 22 -16.44 -11.73 -1.88
N MET A 23 -15.95 -10.94 -0.94
CA MET A 23 -15.00 -9.85 -1.21
C MET A 23 -13.68 -10.12 -0.52
N ILE A 24 -12.58 -9.86 -1.22
CA ILE A 24 -11.25 -9.84 -0.60
C ILE A 24 -11.24 -8.67 0.40
N PRO A 25 -10.99 -8.92 1.69
CA PRO A 25 -11.00 -7.86 2.70
C PRO A 25 -9.90 -6.84 2.43
N VAL A 26 -10.22 -5.57 2.60
CA VAL A 26 -9.24 -4.48 2.50
C VAL A 26 -8.58 -4.28 3.85
N ARG A 27 -7.31 -4.63 3.95
CA ARG A 27 -6.50 -4.50 5.16
C ARG A 27 -5.57 -3.31 5.07
N SER A 28 -5.09 -2.80 6.21
CA SER A 28 -4.22 -1.63 6.22
C SER A 28 -2.84 -1.88 5.58
N GLY A 29 -2.36 -3.13 5.53
CA GLY A 29 -1.11 -3.50 4.86
C GLY A 29 0.07 -2.63 5.28
N PHE A 30 0.76 -2.09 4.30
CA PHE A 30 1.97 -1.27 4.49
C PHE A 30 1.72 0.15 4.99
N SER A 31 0.45 0.57 5.27
CA SER A 31 0.14 1.95 5.68
C SER A 31 0.82 2.41 6.96
N GLY A 32 1.26 1.47 7.83
CA GLY A 32 2.04 1.81 9.01
C GLY A 32 3.37 2.51 8.69
N TRP A 33 3.97 2.19 7.54
CA TRP A 33 5.20 2.83 7.05
C TRP A 33 4.93 4.06 6.16
N PHE A 34 3.68 4.28 5.74
CA PHE A 34 3.27 5.36 4.86
C PHE A 34 2.07 6.12 5.43
N PRO A 35 2.24 6.90 6.52
CA PRO A 35 1.17 7.74 7.05
C PRO A 35 0.60 8.68 5.98
N GLU A 36 -0.68 9.00 6.09
CA GLU A 36 -1.43 9.80 5.13
C GLU A 36 -1.24 11.28 5.41
N GLU A 37 -1.08 12.07 4.34
CA GLU A 37 -1.00 13.54 4.37
C GLU A 37 -1.73 14.11 3.15
N THR A 38 -2.38 15.26 3.30
CA THR A 38 -3.06 15.96 2.21
C THR A 38 -2.28 17.21 1.80
N THR A 39 -2.37 17.57 0.53
CA THR A 39 -1.80 18.81 0.00
C THR A 39 -2.80 19.52 -0.90
N PRO A 40 -2.90 20.86 -0.85
CA PRO A 40 -3.78 21.61 -1.74
C PRO A 40 -3.23 21.75 -3.17
N THR A 41 -1.99 21.28 -3.43
CA THR A 41 -1.34 21.41 -4.73
C THR A 41 -1.64 20.21 -5.64
N LEU A 42 -1.69 20.44 -6.95
CA LEU A 42 -1.85 19.39 -7.95
C LEU A 42 -0.54 18.61 -8.18
N GLU A 43 0.58 19.23 -7.86
CA GLU A 43 1.92 18.62 -7.93
C GLU A 43 2.47 18.50 -6.51
N VAL A 44 3.21 17.46 -6.24
CA VAL A 44 3.87 17.23 -4.97
C VAL A 44 5.36 17.46 -5.14
N ASP A 45 5.87 18.45 -4.43
CA ASP A 45 7.30 18.75 -4.41
C ASP A 45 7.96 17.93 -3.31
N VAL A 46 8.95 17.14 -3.67
CA VAL A 46 9.74 16.33 -2.74
C VAL A 46 11.14 16.92 -2.67
N GLU A 47 11.45 17.53 -1.54
CA GLU A 47 12.80 18.00 -1.24
C GLU A 47 13.58 16.93 -0.50
N VAL A 48 14.71 16.51 -1.06
CA VAL A 48 15.67 15.63 -0.40
C VAL A 48 16.88 16.44 0.01
N GLN A 49 16.99 16.71 1.31
CA GLN A 49 18.14 17.34 1.90
C GLN A 49 19.16 16.27 2.32
N ARG A 50 20.38 16.36 1.79
CA ARG A 50 21.50 15.50 2.21
C ARG A 50 22.50 16.34 2.95
N ASP A 51 22.61 16.10 4.23
CA ASP A 51 23.59 16.75 5.07
C ASP A 51 24.99 16.11 4.91
N ASN A 52 26.00 16.85 5.29
CA ASN A 52 27.39 16.43 5.17
C ASN A 52 27.85 15.94 6.56
N ASP A 53 27.95 14.62 6.71
CA ASP A 53 28.33 13.94 7.96
C ASP A 53 29.87 13.88 8.14
N LEU A 54 30.58 14.89 7.69
CA LEU A 54 32.03 14.93 7.84
C LEU A 54 32.44 15.15 9.30
N ILE A 55 33.42 14.37 9.73
CA ILE A 55 34.04 14.58 11.03
C ILE A 55 34.74 15.93 11.05
N ALA A 56 34.67 16.62 12.19
CA ALA A 56 35.40 17.87 12.37
C ALA A 56 36.92 17.64 12.24
N VAL A 57 37.57 18.44 11.41
CA VAL A 57 39.03 18.40 11.24
C VAL A 57 39.63 19.49 12.13
N ASP A 58 40.66 19.13 12.88
CA ASP A 58 41.41 20.07 13.72
C ASP A 58 42.12 21.13 12.88
N VAL A 59 42.27 22.32 13.43
CA VAL A 59 42.98 23.43 12.82
C VAL A 59 44.06 23.93 13.78
N VAL A 60 45.14 24.45 13.21
CA VAL A 60 46.22 25.07 14.01
C VAL A 60 45.62 26.28 14.74
N ARG A 61 46.00 26.48 16.01
CA ARG A 61 45.55 27.63 16.80
C ARG A 61 45.92 28.95 16.08
N PHE A 62 44.98 29.89 16.08
CA PHE A 62 45.09 31.20 15.44
C PHE A 62 44.99 31.22 13.91
N THR A 63 44.50 30.11 13.27
CA THR A 63 44.12 30.09 11.86
C THR A 63 42.60 30.16 11.71
N GLU A 64 42.12 30.52 10.50
CA GLU A 64 40.68 30.49 10.18
C GLU A 64 40.13 29.05 10.34
N GLY A 65 38.91 28.93 10.87
CA GLY A 65 38.19 27.65 10.98
C GLY A 65 37.79 27.07 9.64
N ASN A 66 37.47 25.78 9.61
CA ASN A 66 36.97 25.10 8.43
C ASN A 66 35.60 25.68 8.01
N LYS A 67 35.49 26.06 6.73
CA LYS A 67 34.21 26.57 6.18
C LYS A 67 33.34 25.42 5.72
N ASN A 68 32.22 25.20 6.39
CA ASN A 68 31.24 24.23 5.99
C ASN A 68 30.40 24.75 4.82
N LYS A 69 30.07 23.86 3.89
CA LYS A 69 29.12 24.16 2.80
C LYS A 69 27.71 23.84 3.26
N PHE A 70 26.76 24.62 2.80
CA PHE A 70 25.35 24.30 3.01
C PHE A 70 25.01 22.95 2.36
N SER A 71 24.04 22.23 2.98
CA SER A 71 23.51 20.98 2.46
C SER A 71 23.00 21.16 1.03
N LYS A 72 23.21 20.16 0.19
CA LYS A 72 22.62 20.14 -1.15
C LYS A 72 21.17 19.70 -1.03
N VAL A 73 20.27 20.56 -1.44
CA VAL A 73 18.85 20.25 -1.61
C VAL A 73 18.62 19.86 -3.05
N SER A 74 18.00 18.72 -3.29
CA SER A 74 17.46 18.33 -4.60
C SER A 74 15.95 18.31 -4.53
N GLU A 75 15.32 19.07 -5.40
CA GLU A 75 13.87 19.16 -5.54
C GLU A 75 13.42 18.28 -6.71
N HIS A 76 12.42 17.46 -6.48
CA HIS A 76 11.75 16.64 -7.50
C HIS A 76 10.25 16.83 -7.42
N LYS A 77 9.65 17.15 -8.58
CA LYS A 77 8.20 17.32 -8.71
C LYS A 77 7.57 16.06 -9.26
N TYR A 78 6.54 15.60 -8.57
CA TYR A 78 5.78 14.43 -8.98
C TYR A 78 4.31 14.81 -9.11
N VAL A 79 3.66 14.31 -10.16
CA VAL A 79 2.22 14.44 -10.37
C VAL A 79 1.56 13.18 -9.80
N PRO A 80 0.71 13.30 -8.75
CA PRO A 80 -0.04 12.18 -8.23
C PRO A 80 -0.94 11.54 -9.28
N PRO A 81 -1.02 10.20 -9.37
CA PRO A 81 -1.98 9.55 -10.22
C PRO A 81 -3.41 9.86 -9.77
N PHE A 82 -4.28 10.12 -10.72
CA PHE A 82 -5.66 10.48 -10.44
C PHE A 82 -6.59 9.28 -10.63
N TYR A 83 -7.27 8.89 -9.56
CA TYR A 83 -8.25 7.81 -9.56
C TYR A 83 -9.66 8.40 -9.56
N LYS A 84 -10.50 7.83 -10.40
CA LYS A 84 -11.89 8.22 -10.56
C LYS A 84 -12.74 6.95 -10.72
N GLU A 85 -13.67 6.74 -9.79
CA GLU A 85 -14.59 5.62 -9.81
C GLU A 85 -16.03 6.12 -9.78
N ASP A 86 -16.79 5.77 -10.80
CA ASP A 86 -18.16 6.22 -10.97
C ASP A 86 -19.14 5.08 -10.67
N TYR A 87 -20.29 5.43 -10.13
CA TYR A 87 -21.42 4.52 -9.99
C TYR A 87 -22.68 5.19 -10.55
N ASP A 88 -23.24 4.57 -11.60
CA ASP A 88 -24.42 5.07 -12.26
C ASP A 88 -25.68 4.38 -11.72
N PHE A 89 -26.64 5.18 -11.27
CA PHE A 89 -28.00 4.74 -10.98
C PHE A 89 -28.83 4.89 -12.24
N GLN A 90 -29.02 3.79 -12.99
CA GLN A 90 -29.87 3.78 -14.17
C GLN A 90 -31.31 3.58 -13.76
N ARG A 91 -32.21 4.26 -14.47
CA ARG A 91 -33.67 4.18 -14.27
C ARG A 91 -34.15 2.74 -14.20
N ASP A 92 -33.64 1.87 -15.05
CA ASP A 92 -34.11 0.48 -15.16
C ASP A 92 -33.75 -0.35 -13.92
N GLN A 93 -32.61 -0.08 -13.29
CA GLN A 93 -32.21 -0.74 -12.04
C GLN A 93 -33.09 -0.29 -10.87
N VAL A 94 -33.38 1.01 -10.80
CA VAL A 94 -34.31 1.56 -9.79
C VAL A 94 -35.70 1.02 -10.01
N TYR A 95 -36.18 0.96 -11.27
CA TYR A 95 -37.47 0.44 -11.63
C TYR A 95 -37.62 -1.06 -11.30
N MET A 96 -36.65 -1.88 -11.67
CA MET A 96 -36.62 -3.32 -11.36
C MET A 96 -36.64 -3.58 -9.86
N ASN A 97 -35.86 -2.84 -9.10
CA ASN A 97 -35.87 -2.94 -7.64
C ASN A 97 -37.17 -2.46 -7.02
N THR A 98 -37.79 -1.44 -7.61
CA THR A 98 -39.08 -0.88 -7.12
C THR A 98 -40.27 -1.80 -7.46
N VAL A 99 -40.26 -2.38 -8.65
CA VAL A 99 -41.31 -3.35 -9.07
C VAL A 99 -41.21 -4.65 -8.27
N ALA A 100 -39.98 -5.12 -8.00
CA ALA A 100 -39.76 -6.29 -7.17
C ALA A 100 -40.24 -6.10 -5.71
N LEU A 101 -40.28 -4.86 -5.22
CA LEU A 101 -40.76 -4.49 -3.88
C LEU A 101 -42.24 -4.04 -3.84
N GLY A 102 -42.93 -3.97 -4.99
CA GLY A 102 -44.38 -3.78 -5.07
C GLY A 102 -44.94 -2.42 -4.68
N VAL A 103 -44.14 -1.40 -4.44
CA VAL A 103 -44.64 -0.10 -3.96
C VAL A 103 -43.83 1.08 -4.50
N MET A 104 -44.37 1.81 -5.44
CA MET A 104 -43.95 3.15 -5.80
C MET A 104 -44.29 4.15 -4.66
N ASN A 105 -43.30 4.95 -4.19
CA ASN A 105 -43.43 5.94 -3.12
C ASN A 105 -43.39 5.45 -1.66
N ASN A 106 -42.81 4.30 -1.37
CA ASN A 106 -42.60 3.90 0.01
C ASN A 106 -41.29 4.49 0.56
N PRO A 107 -41.28 5.14 1.74
CA PRO A 107 -40.05 5.65 2.37
C PRO A 107 -39.00 4.54 2.61
N THR A 108 -39.45 3.29 2.68
CA THR A 108 -38.59 2.11 2.78
C THR A 108 -37.77 1.89 1.50
N VAL A 109 -38.32 2.14 0.31
CA VAL A 109 -37.65 2.00 -1.00
C VAL A 109 -36.54 3.09 -1.12
N ASN A 110 -36.88 4.35 -0.78
CA ASN A 110 -35.89 5.43 -0.81
C ASN A 110 -34.74 5.17 0.16
N LYS A 111 -35.01 4.60 1.34
CA LYS A 111 -33.99 4.19 2.30
C LYS A 111 -33.12 3.06 1.75
N ALA A 112 -33.68 2.08 1.07
CA ALA A 112 -32.92 0.99 0.46
C ALA A 112 -32.03 1.47 -0.68
N ILE A 113 -32.50 2.40 -1.52
CA ILE A 113 -31.69 3.04 -2.58
C ILE A 113 -30.52 3.80 -1.97
N ALA A 114 -30.78 4.62 -0.92
CA ALA A 114 -29.74 5.35 -0.24
C ALA A 114 -28.69 4.43 0.42
N GLN A 115 -29.11 3.34 1.03
CA GLN A 115 -28.19 2.34 1.61
C GLN A 115 -27.34 1.66 0.52
N ASN A 116 -27.92 1.31 -0.63
CA ASN A 116 -27.17 0.75 -1.75
C ASN A 116 -26.17 1.76 -2.33
N ALA A 117 -26.54 3.05 -2.39
CA ALA A 117 -25.63 4.11 -2.81
C ALA A 117 -24.40 4.19 -1.88
N VAL A 118 -24.62 4.24 -0.57
CA VAL A 118 -23.54 4.26 0.43
C VAL A 118 -22.66 3.02 0.31
N LYS A 119 -23.26 1.84 0.14
CA LYS A 119 -22.52 0.59 -0.02
C LYS A 119 -21.64 0.59 -1.28
N ASN A 120 -22.15 1.11 -2.40
CA ASN A 120 -21.39 1.18 -3.65
C ASN A 120 -20.27 2.23 -3.58
N VAL A 121 -20.49 3.36 -2.92
CA VAL A 121 -19.43 4.33 -2.65
C VAL A 121 -18.32 3.71 -1.78
N ALA A 122 -18.68 2.92 -0.76
CA ALA A 122 -17.70 2.19 0.05
C ALA A 122 -16.89 1.19 -0.81
N LYS A 123 -17.53 0.44 -1.71
CA LYS A 123 -16.83 -0.47 -2.65
C LYS A 123 -15.86 0.29 -3.57
N ASN A 124 -16.26 1.45 -4.10
CA ASN A 124 -15.39 2.28 -4.93
C ASN A 124 -14.21 2.82 -4.13
N LYS A 125 -14.45 3.24 -2.87
CA LYS A 125 -13.37 3.62 -1.96
C LYS A 125 -12.39 2.47 -1.74
N ASP A 126 -12.87 1.24 -1.52
CA ASP A 126 -12.05 0.05 -1.33
C ASP A 126 -11.18 -0.26 -2.56
N LYS A 127 -11.68 -0.01 -3.79
CA LYS A 127 -10.88 -0.15 -5.01
C LYS A 127 -9.69 0.82 -5.00
N ILE A 128 -9.93 2.09 -4.67
CA ILE A 128 -8.85 3.10 -4.61
C ILE A 128 -7.86 2.73 -3.49
N VAL A 129 -8.33 2.29 -2.32
CA VAL A 129 -7.45 1.84 -1.24
C VAL A 129 -6.58 0.66 -1.68
N ARG A 130 -7.11 -0.30 -2.43
CA ARG A 130 -6.30 -1.40 -3.01
C ARG A 130 -5.23 -0.87 -3.96
N ALA A 131 -5.55 0.14 -4.78
CA ALA A 131 -4.55 0.77 -5.66
C ALA A 131 -3.45 1.47 -4.86
N ILE A 132 -3.77 2.15 -3.76
CA ILE A 132 -2.79 2.73 -2.84
C ILE A 132 -1.89 1.65 -2.24
N ARG A 133 -2.46 0.50 -1.80
CA ARG A 133 -1.66 -0.63 -1.28
C ARG A 133 -0.72 -1.19 -2.33
N LYS A 134 -1.19 -1.28 -3.59
CA LYS A 134 -0.33 -1.69 -4.69
C LYS A 134 0.84 -0.71 -4.89
N GLN A 135 0.59 0.60 -4.90
CA GLN A 135 1.67 1.59 -4.97
C GLN A 135 2.67 1.43 -3.82
N GLN A 136 2.19 1.24 -2.58
CA GLN A 136 3.06 1.02 -1.40
C GLN A 136 3.94 -0.22 -1.58
N ALA A 137 3.36 -1.32 -2.07
CA ALA A 137 4.10 -2.55 -2.34
C ALA A 137 5.12 -2.37 -3.48
N ASP A 138 4.75 -1.71 -4.58
CA ASP A 138 5.61 -1.45 -5.73
C ASP A 138 6.82 -0.59 -5.33
N VAL A 139 6.59 0.48 -4.54
CA VAL A 139 7.66 1.34 -4.03
C VAL A 139 8.64 0.57 -3.15
N LEU A 140 8.14 -0.29 -2.26
CA LEU A 140 8.99 -1.10 -1.38
C LEU A 140 9.78 -2.17 -2.14
N GLN A 141 9.22 -2.75 -3.20
CA GLN A 141 9.86 -3.80 -3.98
C GLN A 141 10.85 -3.25 -5.00
N THR A 142 10.45 -2.24 -5.78
CA THR A 142 11.22 -1.76 -6.94
C THR A 142 11.62 -0.29 -6.85
N GLY A 143 10.94 0.53 -6.04
CA GLY A 143 11.10 1.97 -6.02
C GLY A 143 10.42 2.67 -7.20
N ILE A 144 9.57 1.98 -7.96
CA ILE A 144 8.91 2.49 -9.17
C ILE A 144 7.42 2.23 -9.06
N ILE A 145 6.61 3.25 -9.35
CA ILE A 145 5.15 3.12 -9.51
C ILE A 145 4.84 3.13 -11.00
N THR A 146 4.26 2.06 -11.50
CA THR A 146 3.81 1.96 -12.91
C THR A 146 2.37 2.43 -13.01
N LEU A 147 2.12 3.42 -13.86
CA LEU A 147 0.80 3.97 -14.16
C LEU A 147 0.13 3.20 -15.31
N VAL A 148 -1.20 3.30 -15.38
CA VAL A 148 -2.00 2.58 -16.39
C VAL A 148 -1.66 3.00 -17.83
N ASN A 149 -1.24 4.25 -18.04
CA ASN A 149 -0.81 4.76 -19.33
C ASN A 149 0.61 4.31 -19.74
N GLY A 150 1.28 3.52 -18.89
CA GLY A 150 2.65 3.04 -19.12
C GLY A 150 3.74 3.99 -18.61
N ASP A 151 3.39 5.17 -18.13
CA ASP A 151 4.35 6.07 -17.48
C ASP A 151 4.79 5.50 -16.13
N ASN A 152 6.02 5.78 -15.76
CA ASN A 152 6.59 5.33 -14.51
C ASN A 152 7.01 6.52 -13.64
N ILE A 153 6.63 6.46 -12.36
CA ILE A 153 7.18 7.35 -11.34
C ILE A 153 8.35 6.61 -10.69
N ASP A 154 9.56 7.01 -11.02
CA ASP A 154 10.79 6.39 -10.52
C ASP A 154 11.42 7.27 -9.42
N PHE A 155 11.55 6.72 -8.21
CA PHE A 155 12.20 7.36 -7.07
C PHE A 155 13.71 7.20 -7.06
N ARG A 156 14.32 6.70 -8.15
CA ARG A 156 15.77 6.57 -8.36
C ARG A 156 16.47 5.78 -7.26
N ARG A 157 15.88 4.65 -6.92
CA ARG A 157 16.46 3.72 -5.97
C ARG A 157 17.81 3.21 -6.46
N LYS A 158 18.81 3.13 -5.57
CA LYS A 158 20.14 2.61 -5.93
C LYS A 158 20.06 1.14 -6.33
N ALA A 159 20.67 0.76 -7.45
CA ALA A 159 20.72 -0.62 -7.91
C ALA A 159 21.34 -1.57 -6.86
N ALA A 160 22.30 -1.09 -6.08
CA ALA A 160 22.91 -1.87 -5.01
C ALA A 160 21.96 -2.26 -3.86
N SER A 161 20.77 -1.64 -3.78
CA SER A 161 19.71 -2.01 -2.82
C SER A 161 18.77 -3.09 -3.35
N MET A 162 18.92 -3.50 -4.60
CA MET A 162 18.14 -4.56 -5.25
C MET A 162 19.10 -5.65 -5.72
N VAL A 163 19.18 -6.74 -4.97
CA VAL A 163 20.18 -7.79 -5.20
C VAL A 163 19.50 -9.09 -5.60
N ASN A 164 20.06 -9.77 -6.59
CA ASN A 164 19.74 -11.17 -6.86
C ASN A 164 20.76 -12.05 -6.12
N VAL A 165 20.26 -12.90 -5.23
CA VAL A 165 21.09 -13.78 -4.40
C VAL A 165 21.88 -14.79 -5.24
N ASP A 166 21.32 -15.26 -6.36
CA ASP A 166 21.97 -16.19 -7.28
C ASP A 166 23.30 -15.67 -7.85
N THR A 167 23.46 -14.36 -7.97
CA THR A 167 24.70 -13.75 -8.47
C THR A 167 25.90 -13.89 -7.51
N ALA A 168 25.62 -14.03 -6.20
CA ALA A 168 26.64 -14.09 -5.14
C ALA A 168 26.55 -15.37 -4.29
N GLY A 169 25.68 -16.31 -4.63
CA GLY A 169 25.41 -17.54 -3.90
C GLY A 169 24.28 -18.30 -4.58
N ASP A 170 23.66 -19.20 -3.85
CA ASP A 170 22.54 -19.97 -4.35
C ASP A 170 21.20 -19.42 -3.86
N TYR A 171 20.16 -19.56 -4.67
CA TYR A 171 18.79 -19.28 -4.23
C TYR A 171 18.43 -20.06 -2.96
N TRP A 172 17.58 -19.49 -2.13
CA TRP A 172 17.16 -20.11 -0.87
C TRP A 172 16.41 -21.43 -1.06
N SER A 173 15.89 -21.68 -2.27
CA SER A 173 15.28 -22.96 -2.63
C SER A 173 16.31 -24.10 -2.64
N ILE A 174 17.61 -23.81 -2.79
CA ILE A 174 18.70 -24.80 -2.74
C ILE A 174 19.16 -24.95 -1.28
N SER A 175 18.41 -25.71 -0.50
CA SER A 175 18.53 -25.77 0.97
C SER A 175 19.91 -26.21 1.50
N SER A 176 20.72 -26.88 0.68
CA SER A 176 22.04 -27.42 1.10
C SER A 176 23.16 -26.38 1.08
N SER A 177 23.13 -25.44 0.14
CA SER A 177 24.19 -24.43 -0.08
C SER A 177 23.73 -23.00 0.21
N ALA A 178 22.42 -22.76 0.28
CA ALA A 178 21.88 -21.45 0.57
C ALA A 178 22.29 -20.91 1.95
N THR A 179 22.62 -19.63 1.99
CA THR A 179 23.04 -18.94 3.21
C THR A 179 22.14 -17.73 3.55
N PRO A 180 20.86 -17.94 3.86
CA PRO A 180 19.88 -16.87 4.05
C PRO A 180 20.26 -15.86 5.12
N LEU A 181 20.84 -16.32 6.24
CA LEU A 181 21.25 -15.42 7.32
C LEU A 181 22.43 -14.52 6.92
N THR A 182 23.30 -15.03 6.05
CA THR A 182 24.42 -14.24 5.50
C THR A 182 23.88 -13.18 4.54
N ASP A 183 22.87 -13.51 3.74
CA ASP A 183 22.27 -12.56 2.79
C ASP A 183 21.48 -11.47 3.53
N ILE A 184 20.73 -11.84 4.56
CA ILE A 184 20.08 -10.88 5.47
C ILE A 184 21.13 -9.96 6.10
N ARG A 185 22.27 -10.50 6.57
CA ARG A 185 23.36 -9.69 7.12
C ARG A 185 23.93 -8.71 6.11
N LYS A 186 24.17 -9.13 4.86
CA LYS A 186 24.61 -8.21 3.78
C LYS A 186 23.60 -7.07 3.57
N GLY A 187 22.31 -7.37 3.62
CA GLY A 187 21.24 -6.36 3.55
C GLY A 187 21.30 -5.39 4.72
N MET A 188 21.54 -5.88 5.94
CA MET A 188 21.69 -5.04 7.13
C MET A 188 22.92 -4.14 7.01
N ASP A 189 24.07 -4.66 6.57
CA ASP A 189 25.28 -3.89 6.33
C ASP A 189 25.05 -2.79 5.29
N PHE A 190 24.28 -3.07 4.23
CA PHE A 190 23.89 -2.05 3.26
C PHE A 190 23.02 -0.96 3.89
N LEU A 191 21.98 -1.33 4.63
CA LEU A 191 21.07 -0.38 5.28
C LEU A 191 21.82 0.54 6.25
N ARG A 192 22.83 0.01 6.97
CA ARG A 192 23.64 0.78 7.89
C ARG A 192 24.64 1.68 7.18
N ASN A 193 25.39 1.15 6.21
CA ASN A 193 26.51 1.85 5.58
C ASN A 193 26.06 2.81 4.47
N THR A 194 25.01 2.46 3.74
CA THR A 194 24.52 3.25 2.59
C THR A 194 23.22 3.97 2.91
N GLY A 195 22.33 3.32 3.66
CA GLY A 195 21.04 3.90 4.08
C GLY A 195 21.15 4.80 5.30
N ASN A 196 22.31 4.81 6.00
CA ASN A 196 22.49 5.54 7.26
C ASN A 196 21.39 5.21 8.28
N SER A 197 20.99 3.93 8.34
CA SER A 197 19.99 3.49 9.31
C SER A 197 20.63 3.39 10.69
N GLY A 198 20.11 4.15 11.65
CA GLY A 198 20.48 4.08 13.05
C GLY A 198 19.70 3.05 13.86
N GLY A 199 18.70 2.38 13.25
CA GLY A 199 17.84 1.41 13.91
C GLY A 199 18.57 0.11 14.26
N SER A 200 18.26 -0.46 15.41
CA SER A 200 18.76 -1.77 15.84
C SER A 200 17.89 -2.93 15.37
N SER A 201 16.70 -2.64 14.88
CA SER A 201 15.69 -3.62 14.44
C SER A 201 15.31 -3.37 12.97
N VAL A 202 15.18 -4.46 12.22
CA VAL A 202 14.76 -4.43 10.83
C VAL A 202 13.62 -5.42 10.61
N ASN A 203 12.60 -4.97 9.91
CA ASN A 203 11.46 -5.79 9.52
C ASN A 203 11.75 -6.41 8.16
N VAL A 204 11.77 -7.73 8.10
CA VAL A 204 11.94 -8.51 6.89
C VAL A 204 10.60 -9.06 6.49
N VAL A 205 10.08 -8.58 5.37
CA VAL A 205 8.76 -8.93 4.83
C VAL A 205 8.93 -9.81 3.60
N MET A 206 8.27 -10.95 3.61
CA MET A 206 8.34 -11.94 2.53
C MET A 206 7.01 -12.68 2.37
N ARG A 207 6.87 -13.48 1.32
CA ARG A 207 5.77 -14.45 1.22
C ARG A 207 6.13 -15.77 1.88
N SER A 208 5.11 -16.61 2.11
CA SER A 208 5.27 -17.91 2.79
C SER A 208 6.30 -18.80 2.13
N ALA A 209 6.38 -18.83 0.79
CA ALA A 209 7.36 -19.66 0.07
C ALA A 209 8.82 -19.27 0.39
N ALA A 210 9.11 -17.96 0.45
CA ALA A 210 10.45 -17.50 0.82
C ALA A 210 10.77 -17.80 2.29
N LEU A 211 9.78 -17.72 3.20
CA LEU A 211 9.96 -18.10 4.60
C LEU A 211 10.23 -19.61 4.73
N GLU A 212 9.48 -20.45 4.03
CA GLU A 212 9.68 -21.90 4.03
C GLU A 212 11.07 -22.26 3.51
N ALA A 213 11.54 -21.62 2.45
CA ALA A 213 12.88 -21.79 1.92
C ALA A 213 13.96 -21.36 2.94
N LEU A 214 13.77 -20.24 3.63
CA LEU A 214 14.64 -19.79 4.71
C LEU A 214 14.72 -20.83 5.81
N LEU A 215 13.58 -21.34 6.30
CA LEU A 215 13.53 -22.35 7.38
C LEU A 215 14.08 -23.72 6.94
N ALA A 216 13.97 -24.07 5.66
CA ALA A 216 14.49 -25.31 5.11
C ALA A 216 16.00 -25.32 4.94
N SER A 217 16.67 -24.15 4.94
CA SER A 217 18.11 -24.04 4.73
C SER A 217 18.93 -24.75 5.81
N ALA A 218 20.07 -25.32 5.42
CA ALA A 218 21.00 -25.99 6.33
C ALA A 218 21.53 -25.00 7.39
N GLN A 219 21.84 -23.78 7.00
CA GLN A 219 22.35 -22.73 7.88
C GLN A 219 21.42 -22.42 9.05
N VAL A 220 20.10 -22.34 8.79
CA VAL A 220 19.09 -22.05 9.84
C VAL A 220 18.91 -23.28 10.75
N LYS A 221 18.88 -24.48 10.17
CA LYS A 221 18.74 -25.74 10.93
C LYS A 221 19.93 -25.98 11.86
N GLU A 222 21.15 -25.77 11.39
CA GLU A 222 22.35 -25.91 12.20
C GLU A 222 22.39 -24.91 13.36
N GLN A 223 22.00 -23.65 13.15
CA GLN A 223 21.94 -22.66 14.21
C GLN A 223 20.80 -22.92 15.20
N GLY A 224 19.70 -23.51 14.75
CA GLY A 224 18.58 -23.90 15.63
C GLY A 224 18.89 -25.14 16.46
N THR A 225 19.78 -26.04 16.02
CA THR A 225 20.09 -27.29 16.70
C THR A 225 21.23 -27.16 17.74
N ASN A 226 22.04 -26.11 17.65
CA ASN A 226 23.15 -25.87 18.60
C ASN A 226 22.64 -25.38 19.98
N VAL A 227 21.94 -26.25 20.69
CA VAL A 227 21.40 -26.03 22.04
C VAL A 227 22.53 -25.90 23.11
N ILE A 228 23.76 -26.30 22.80
CA ILE A 228 24.87 -26.34 23.76
C ILE A 228 25.43 -24.96 24.10
N GLN A 229 25.23 -23.97 23.24
CA GLN A 229 25.51 -22.58 23.56
C GLN A 229 24.17 -21.86 23.75
N GLN A 230 23.83 -21.50 24.96
CA GLN A 230 22.60 -20.78 25.39
C GLN A 230 22.33 -19.44 24.67
N ILE A 231 22.80 -19.28 23.45
CA ILE A 231 22.60 -18.13 22.59
C ILE A 231 21.53 -18.53 21.57
N GLN A 232 20.27 -18.35 21.91
CA GLN A 232 19.16 -18.45 20.94
C GLN A 232 19.30 -17.29 19.94
N ARG A 233 20.00 -17.52 18.85
CA ARG A 233 20.08 -16.59 17.72
C ARG A 233 18.82 -16.60 16.85
N ILE A 234 18.00 -17.62 17.01
CA ILE A 234 16.76 -17.81 16.25
C ILE A 234 15.65 -18.09 17.24
N ASN A 235 14.69 -17.19 17.29
CA ASN A 235 13.47 -17.33 18.09
C ASN A 235 12.26 -17.32 17.15
N ILE A 236 11.97 -18.49 16.56
CA ILE A 236 10.80 -18.65 15.69
C ILE A 236 9.65 -19.13 16.57
N ASN A 237 8.59 -18.33 16.59
CA ASN A 237 7.38 -18.58 17.33
C ASN A 237 6.25 -19.09 16.42
N MET A 238 5.18 -19.59 16.99
CA MET A 238 3.94 -19.81 16.26
C MET A 238 3.53 -18.51 15.56
N PRO A 239 3.09 -18.58 14.28
CA PRO A 239 2.73 -17.39 13.52
C PRO A 239 1.61 -16.62 14.22
N LYS A 240 1.84 -15.34 14.49
CA LYS A 240 0.84 -14.44 15.04
C LYS A 240 0.30 -13.56 13.91
N PHE A 241 -0.86 -13.94 13.41
CA PHE A 241 -1.54 -13.19 12.37
C PHE A 241 -2.27 -11.97 12.92
N THR A 242 -2.09 -10.82 12.28
CA THR A 242 -2.77 -9.58 12.60
C THR A 242 -3.81 -9.28 11.53
N GLU A 243 -5.08 -9.47 11.87
CA GLU A 243 -6.19 -9.35 10.91
C GLU A 243 -6.31 -7.95 10.29
N SER A 244 -6.06 -6.91 11.06
CA SER A 244 -6.16 -5.52 10.58
C SER A 244 -5.13 -5.14 9.53
N THR A 245 -3.92 -5.70 9.61
CA THR A 245 -2.82 -5.40 8.69
C THR A 245 -2.59 -6.45 7.63
N GLY A 246 -2.95 -7.71 7.90
CA GLY A 246 -2.69 -8.85 7.03
C GLY A 246 -1.28 -9.42 7.16
N PHE A 247 -0.48 -8.93 8.11
CA PHE A 247 0.85 -9.47 8.41
C PHE A 247 0.77 -10.61 9.43
N ALA A 248 1.60 -11.64 9.22
CA ALA A 248 1.86 -12.66 10.22
C ALA A 248 3.30 -12.54 10.72
N PHE A 249 3.45 -12.38 12.03
CA PHE A 249 4.75 -12.35 12.71
C PHE A 249 5.20 -13.77 13.04
N HIS A 250 6.42 -14.14 12.64
CA HIS A 250 6.99 -15.48 12.82
C HIS A 250 8.11 -15.52 13.87
N GLY A 251 8.53 -14.39 14.40
CA GLY A 251 9.59 -14.34 15.40
C GLY A 251 10.75 -13.47 15.00
N GLN A 252 11.86 -13.65 15.69
CA GLN A 252 13.07 -12.84 15.53
C GLN A 252 14.27 -13.71 15.24
N VAL A 253 15.17 -13.21 14.41
CA VAL A 253 16.45 -13.83 14.10
C VAL A 253 17.57 -12.81 14.32
N ALA A 254 18.64 -13.22 14.99
CA ALA A 254 19.83 -12.39 15.10
C ALA A 254 20.73 -12.62 13.87
N ALA A 255 20.95 -11.59 13.08
CA ALA A 255 21.87 -11.57 11.98
C ALA A 255 23.05 -10.64 12.30
N GLY A 256 24.13 -11.20 12.81
CA GLY A 256 25.26 -10.43 13.32
C GLY A 256 24.87 -9.66 14.59
N ASP A 257 25.00 -8.32 14.54
CA ASP A 257 24.72 -7.42 15.65
C ASP A 257 23.25 -6.88 15.66
N PHE A 258 22.42 -7.37 14.75
CA PHE A 258 21.09 -6.83 14.51
C PHE A 258 19.98 -7.84 14.84
N ASN A 259 18.85 -7.33 15.31
CA ASN A 259 17.63 -8.09 15.47
C ASN A 259 16.75 -7.93 14.22
N VAL A 260 16.38 -9.06 13.63
CA VAL A 260 15.55 -9.12 12.43
C VAL A 260 14.19 -9.70 12.78
N ASN A 261 13.15 -8.94 12.54
CA ASN A 261 11.76 -9.38 12.70
C ASN A 261 11.28 -10.05 11.40
N LEU A 262 10.84 -11.29 11.47
CA LEU A 262 10.32 -12.03 10.33
C LEU A 262 8.81 -11.86 10.21
N TRP A 263 8.38 -11.34 9.08
CA TRP A 263 6.97 -11.13 8.74
C TRP A 263 6.62 -11.80 7.42
N THR A 264 5.43 -12.42 7.35
CA THR A 264 4.86 -12.83 6.07
C THR A 264 3.65 -11.98 5.71
N TYR A 265 3.54 -11.70 4.41
CA TYR A 265 2.44 -10.94 3.83
C TYR A 265 1.95 -11.64 2.56
N ASN A 266 0.77 -12.28 2.64
CA ASN A 266 0.18 -13.07 1.56
C ASN A 266 -1.13 -12.47 1.03
N GLU A 267 -1.35 -11.17 1.25
CA GLU A 267 -2.54 -10.49 0.77
C GLU A 267 -2.54 -10.37 -0.76
N LYS A 268 -3.74 -10.48 -1.32
CA LYS A 268 -3.98 -10.48 -2.75
C LYS A 268 -5.00 -9.41 -3.15
N TYR A 269 -4.97 -9.03 -4.41
CA TYR A 269 -5.95 -8.14 -5.03
C TYR A 269 -6.36 -8.69 -6.39
N THR A 270 -7.48 -8.20 -6.91
CA THR A 270 -7.91 -8.50 -8.28
C THR A 270 -7.53 -7.33 -9.16
N ASP A 271 -6.81 -7.58 -10.24
CA ASP A 271 -6.40 -6.55 -11.20
C ASP A 271 -7.55 -6.12 -12.13
N ALA A 272 -7.27 -5.19 -13.05
CA ALA A 272 -8.26 -4.68 -14.00
C ALA A 272 -8.77 -5.74 -14.99
N ASN A 273 -8.02 -6.83 -15.19
CA ASN A 273 -8.38 -7.94 -16.08
C ASN A 273 -9.24 -9.00 -15.37
N GLY A 274 -9.38 -8.89 -14.04
CA GLY A 274 -10.08 -9.87 -13.21
C GLY A 274 -9.17 -10.96 -12.64
N ASP A 275 -7.86 -10.88 -12.88
CA ASP A 275 -6.90 -11.86 -12.38
C ASP A 275 -6.50 -11.56 -10.94
N THR A 276 -6.36 -12.63 -10.15
CA THR A 276 -5.90 -12.50 -8.76
C THR A 276 -4.39 -12.39 -8.72
N GLN A 277 -3.91 -11.26 -8.19
CA GLN A 277 -2.50 -10.95 -8.01
C GLN A 277 -2.15 -10.79 -6.53
N TYR A 278 -0.90 -10.97 -6.16
CA TYR A 278 -0.40 -10.68 -4.82
C TYR A 278 0.29 -9.33 -4.79
N TYR A 279 0.18 -8.60 -3.67
CA TYR A 279 0.88 -7.33 -3.50
C TYR A 279 2.40 -7.51 -3.46
N LEU A 280 2.88 -8.60 -2.85
CA LEU A 280 4.30 -8.92 -2.76
C LEU A 280 4.64 -10.05 -3.73
N ALA A 281 5.71 -9.91 -4.51
CA ALA A 281 6.21 -10.95 -5.37
C ALA A 281 6.74 -12.14 -4.53
N GLU A 282 6.59 -13.36 -5.03
CA GLU A 282 6.92 -14.57 -4.28
C GLU A 282 8.42 -14.75 -4.07
N ASN A 283 9.18 -14.31 -5.05
CA ASN A 283 10.63 -14.43 -5.09
C ASN A 283 11.37 -13.28 -4.39
N LEU A 284 10.65 -12.25 -3.92
CA LEU A 284 11.26 -11.07 -3.31
C LEU A 284 11.12 -11.07 -1.79
N VAL A 285 12.18 -10.63 -1.14
CA VAL A 285 12.22 -10.32 0.28
C VAL A 285 12.58 -8.85 0.44
N VAL A 286 11.78 -8.12 1.19
CA VAL A 286 11.95 -6.69 1.44
C VAL A 286 12.38 -6.45 2.88
N MET A 287 13.44 -5.70 3.08
CA MET A 287 13.97 -5.32 4.39
C MET A 287 13.70 -3.84 4.64
N ILE A 288 13.04 -3.53 5.73
CA ILE A 288 12.60 -2.19 6.11
C ILE A 288 13.03 -1.94 7.55
N PRO A 289 13.96 -1.02 7.84
CA PRO A 289 14.34 -0.67 9.21
C PRO A 289 13.22 0.14 9.87
N ASP A 290 13.24 0.19 11.20
CA ASP A 290 12.22 0.90 11.97
C ASP A 290 12.28 2.43 11.77
N ASP A 291 13.42 2.96 11.34
CA ASP A 291 13.64 4.38 11.04
C ASP A 291 13.35 4.74 9.57
N PHE A 292 12.70 3.87 8.83
CA PHE A 292 12.20 4.17 7.49
C PHE A 292 11.07 5.22 7.56
N ALA A 293 11.15 6.23 6.70
CA ALA A 293 10.14 7.27 6.57
C ALA A 293 9.57 7.29 5.14
N GLY A 294 8.28 7.02 5.04
CA GLY A 294 7.50 7.19 3.82
C GLY A 294 6.22 7.96 4.14
N LYS A 295 5.53 8.45 3.13
CA LYS A 295 4.20 9.07 3.25
C LYS A 295 3.32 8.72 2.06
N THR A 296 2.02 8.63 2.29
CA THR A 296 1.02 8.62 1.24
C THR A 296 0.44 10.05 1.17
N VAL A 297 0.80 10.79 0.13
CA VAL A 297 0.37 12.18 -0.05
C VAL A 297 -0.80 12.22 -1.02
N PHE A 298 -1.88 12.85 -0.61
CA PHE A 298 -3.05 13.08 -1.46
C PHE A 298 -2.94 14.48 -2.07
N GLY A 299 -2.81 14.53 -3.40
CA GLY A 299 -2.80 15.78 -4.16
C GLY A 299 -4.17 16.48 -4.17
N GLY A 300 -4.16 17.76 -4.46
CA GLY A 300 -5.36 18.57 -4.53
C GLY A 300 -6.34 18.06 -5.60
N LEU A 301 -7.61 18.01 -5.26
CA LEU A 301 -8.66 17.54 -6.15
C LEU A 301 -9.40 18.71 -6.80
N PRO A 302 -9.58 18.73 -8.13
CA PRO A 302 -10.26 19.80 -8.82
C PRO A 302 -11.75 19.82 -8.43
N VAL A 303 -12.27 20.97 -8.03
CA VAL A 303 -13.66 21.20 -7.65
C VAL A 303 -14.23 22.42 -8.35
N LEU A 304 -15.56 22.50 -8.42
CA LEU A 304 -16.27 23.70 -8.81
C LEU A 304 -16.85 24.34 -7.55
N ASN A 305 -16.29 25.46 -7.15
CA ASN A 305 -16.77 26.24 -6.01
C ASN A 305 -17.86 27.22 -6.47
N GLU A 306 -18.90 27.38 -5.68
CA GLU A 306 -19.90 28.41 -5.91
C GLU A 306 -19.42 29.74 -5.29
N MET A 307 -19.26 30.74 -6.12
CA MET A 307 -18.82 32.09 -5.71
C MET A 307 -19.85 33.12 -6.15
N ASN A 308 -20.21 34.03 -5.24
CA ASN A 308 -21.08 35.15 -5.59
C ASN A 308 -20.22 36.30 -6.15
N ILE A 309 -20.34 36.56 -7.44
CA ILE A 309 -19.63 37.65 -8.14
C ILE A 309 -20.66 38.65 -8.59
N GLY A 310 -20.70 39.80 -7.90
CA GLY A 310 -21.61 40.90 -8.27
C GLY A 310 -23.10 40.57 -8.15
N GLY A 311 -23.49 39.68 -7.22
CA GLY A 311 -24.88 39.24 -7.03
C GLY A 311 -25.33 38.06 -7.88
N VAL A 312 -24.42 37.49 -8.69
CA VAL A 312 -24.65 36.27 -9.50
C VAL A 312 -23.83 35.12 -8.92
N THR A 313 -24.49 34.01 -8.63
CA THR A 313 -23.79 32.77 -8.22
C THR A 313 -23.14 32.12 -9.44
N ALA A 314 -21.82 32.19 -9.50
CA ALA A 314 -21.03 31.56 -10.55
C ALA A 314 -20.27 30.32 -9.99
N LYS A 315 -20.12 29.30 -10.82
CA LYS A 315 -19.29 28.15 -10.51
C LYS A 315 -17.85 28.39 -11.02
N VAL A 316 -16.91 28.47 -10.10
CA VAL A 316 -15.51 28.78 -10.39
C VAL A 316 -14.65 27.55 -10.09
N PRO A 317 -13.69 27.19 -10.97
CA PRO A 317 -12.75 26.11 -10.68
C PRO A 317 -11.94 26.41 -9.43
N GLY A 318 -11.78 25.40 -8.58
CA GLY A 318 -10.99 25.45 -7.37
C GLY A 318 -10.32 24.11 -7.10
N VAL A 319 -9.61 24.02 -6.00
CA VAL A 319 -8.95 22.80 -5.54
C VAL A 319 -9.45 22.48 -4.13
N ALA A 320 -9.83 21.24 -3.90
CA ALA A 320 -10.18 20.74 -2.57
C ALA A 320 -9.02 19.92 -2.01
N GLU A 321 -8.69 20.16 -0.76
CA GLU A 321 -7.74 19.36 0.00
C GLU A 321 -8.50 18.26 0.72
N ALA A 322 -8.44 17.05 0.19
CA ALA A 322 -9.11 15.88 0.75
C ALA A 322 -8.51 14.56 0.24
N ASN A 323 -8.56 13.51 1.05
CA ASN A 323 -8.16 12.17 0.64
C ASN A 323 -9.09 11.62 -0.45
N PHE A 324 -10.40 11.87 -0.27
CA PHE A 324 -11.45 11.42 -1.19
C PHE A 324 -12.48 12.54 -1.37
N LEU A 325 -12.90 12.75 -2.60
CA LEU A 325 -13.95 13.69 -2.93
C LEU A 325 -15.11 12.94 -3.58
N ILE A 326 -16.30 13.07 -2.99
CA ILE A 326 -17.53 12.49 -3.51
C ILE A 326 -18.34 13.61 -4.17
N ARG A 327 -18.75 13.37 -5.41
CA ARG A 327 -19.65 14.23 -6.14
C ARG A 327 -20.86 13.45 -6.62
N SER A 328 -21.99 14.12 -6.75
CA SER A 328 -23.17 13.57 -7.40
C SER A 328 -23.66 14.55 -8.46
N TYR A 329 -23.99 14.03 -9.61
CA TYR A 329 -24.68 14.77 -10.66
C TYR A 329 -25.77 13.91 -11.26
N SER A 330 -26.83 14.58 -11.69
CA SER A 330 -27.97 13.94 -12.33
C SER A 330 -28.19 14.53 -13.71
N ASP A 331 -28.48 13.66 -14.66
CA ASP A 331 -28.90 14.04 -16.00
C ASP A 331 -30.42 13.86 -16.11
N GLU A 332 -31.13 14.99 -16.19
CA GLU A 332 -32.58 14.99 -16.31
C GLU A 332 -33.08 14.41 -17.66
N ARG A 333 -32.24 14.40 -18.69
CA ARG A 333 -32.62 13.89 -20.02
C ARG A 333 -32.64 12.37 -20.04
N THR A 334 -31.67 11.75 -19.36
CA THR A 334 -31.53 10.29 -19.26
C THR A 334 -32.17 9.73 -17.99
N LEU A 335 -32.63 10.60 -17.08
CA LEU A 335 -33.13 10.23 -15.74
C LEU A 335 -32.13 9.33 -15.01
N SER A 336 -30.84 9.63 -15.14
CA SER A 336 -29.74 8.92 -14.48
C SER A 336 -29.10 9.83 -13.43
N SER A 337 -28.57 9.21 -12.38
CA SER A 337 -27.78 9.89 -11.36
C SER A 337 -26.48 9.14 -11.19
N THR A 338 -25.38 9.86 -11.27
CA THR A 338 -24.02 9.33 -11.11
C THR A 338 -23.41 9.82 -9.81
N ILE A 339 -22.85 8.92 -9.04
CA ILE A 339 -22.00 9.26 -7.90
C ILE A 339 -20.56 8.95 -8.30
N GLU A 340 -19.74 10.00 -8.28
CA GLU A 340 -18.32 9.97 -8.61
C GLU A 340 -17.50 10.04 -7.32
N LEU A 341 -16.53 9.16 -7.18
CA LEU A 341 -15.50 9.19 -6.15
C LEU A 341 -14.15 9.44 -6.78
N THR A 342 -13.47 10.52 -6.38
CA THR A 342 -12.15 10.87 -6.89
C THR A 342 -11.12 10.93 -5.77
N SER A 343 -9.87 10.61 -6.10
CA SER A 343 -8.72 10.67 -5.20
C SER A 343 -7.42 10.79 -6.03
N ALA A 344 -6.41 11.47 -5.48
CA ALA A 344 -5.11 11.63 -6.11
C ALA A 344 -3.96 11.23 -5.17
N PRO A 345 -3.84 9.94 -4.78
CA PRO A 345 -2.80 9.49 -3.87
C PRO A 345 -1.48 9.22 -4.58
N LEU A 346 -0.38 9.64 -3.97
CA LEU A 346 0.98 9.29 -4.35
C LEU A 346 1.74 8.78 -3.13
N VAL A 347 2.34 7.61 -3.26
CA VAL A 347 3.18 7.02 -2.20
C VAL A 347 4.62 7.47 -2.42
N ILE A 348 5.20 8.14 -1.42
CA ILE A 348 6.55 8.72 -1.51
C ILE A 348 7.44 8.12 -0.42
N PRO A 349 8.55 7.45 -0.80
CA PRO A 349 9.56 7.00 0.15
C PRO A 349 10.59 8.12 0.38
N PHE A 350 10.49 8.90 1.44
CA PHE A 350 11.47 9.96 1.74
C PHE A 350 12.87 9.40 1.95
N THR A 351 12.96 8.24 2.58
CA THR A 351 14.23 7.56 2.84
C THR A 351 14.39 6.33 1.95
N ILE A 352 14.38 6.54 0.62
CA ILE A 352 14.44 5.44 -0.38
C ILE A 352 15.69 4.55 -0.22
N ASP A 353 16.80 5.11 0.23
CA ASP A 353 18.06 4.38 0.45
C ASP A 353 17.98 3.43 1.68
N LYS A 354 16.93 3.56 2.52
CA LYS A 354 16.65 2.67 3.65
C LYS A 354 15.76 1.48 3.30
N ILE A 355 15.63 1.14 2.04
CA ILE A 355 14.94 -0.07 1.60
C ILE A 355 15.95 -0.99 0.93
N TYR A 356 15.94 -2.27 1.30
CA TYR A 356 16.75 -3.29 0.65
C TYR A 356 15.88 -4.45 0.21
N THR A 357 16.04 -4.89 -1.03
CA THR A 357 15.23 -5.96 -1.61
C THR A 357 16.14 -7.03 -2.17
N MET A 358 15.83 -8.28 -1.87
CA MET A 358 16.55 -9.44 -2.35
C MET A 358 15.61 -10.33 -3.18
N GLN A 359 16.05 -10.78 -4.34
CA GLN A 359 15.45 -11.89 -5.05
C GLN A 359 16.06 -13.18 -4.52
N VAL A 360 15.27 -13.96 -3.78
CA VAL A 360 15.72 -15.15 -3.05
C VAL A 360 15.25 -16.47 -3.63
N LEU A 361 14.29 -16.42 -4.52
CA LEU A 361 13.79 -17.58 -5.28
C LEU A 361 13.98 -17.33 -6.78
N ALA A 362 14.05 -18.45 -7.54
CA ALA A 362 14.25 -18.41 -8.99
C ALA A 362 13.06 -17.76 -9.74
#